data_bc8cb4990ff58d693944a7699e861e17
#
_entry.id   bc8cb4990ff58d693944a7699e861e17
#
_cell.length_a   1.000
_cell.length_b   1.000
_cell.length_c   1.000
_cell.angle_alpha   90.00
_cell.angle_beta   90.00
_cell.angle_gamma   90.00
#
_symmetry.space_group_name_H-M   'P 1'
#
loop_
_entity.id
_entity.type
_entity.pdbx_description
1 polymer ?
#
loop_
_entity_poly.entity_id
_entity_poly.type
_entity_poly.pdbx_seq_one_letter_code
_entity_poly.pdbx_strand_id
1 'polypeptide(L)'
;MKKRNIKSILPLLIAGLLIFLAPLSVVYGQESKKPKKILCVEAYDRLNTVPDTFLIDVRTRAEYQYTGHPINAYLFPYMFFTAKLAKTDDKYEYQLSQKNKDFIEEIGKIFKKTDHLIIISRDGTRSALAAQELVDAGYEKVYDVEDGFEGPEFPNFEDANKNKYYRQLARQNKVQGFQHRRRYGWQWWGLPWTYNIDPKYMYPPDLPKTSTVQ
;
A
#
# COMPACT_ATOMS: atom_id res chain seq x y z
N MET A 1 73.57 -20.10 68.85
CA MET A 1 72.49 -20.04 69.84
C MET A 1 71.25 -19.45 69.19
N LYS A 2 70.10 -20.09 69.45
CA LYS A 2 68.71 -19.66 69.31
C LYS A 2 68.09 -19.56 67.92
N LYS A 3 67.28 -20.57 67.69
CA LYS A 3 66.19 -20.72 66.73
C LYS A 3 65.12 -19.64 66.90
N ARG A 4 64.55 -19.23 65.84
CA ARG A 4 63.10 -18.91 65.83
C ARG A 4 62.50 -19.15 64.44
N ASN A 5 61.63 -20.13 64.39
CA ASN A 5 60.66 -20.39 63.35
C ASN A 5 59.56 -19.31 63.43
N ILE A 6 59.16 -18.75 62.31
CA ILE A 6 57.80 -18.20 62.17
C ILE A 6 57.30 -18.62 60.79
N LYS A 7 56.37 -19.54 60.79
CA LYS A 7 55.50 -19.85 59.66
C LYS A 7 54.43 -18.78 59.62
N SER A 8 54.25 -18.10 58.53
CA SER A 8 53.04 -17.38 58.25
C SER A 8 52.51 -17.81 56.89
N ILE A 9 51.44 -18.52 56.98
CA ILE A 9 50.63 -19.01 55.87
C ILE A 9 49.83 -17.81 55.37
N LEU A 10 50.09 -17.41 54.14
CA LEU A 10 49.27 -16.43 53.45
C LEU A 10 48.23 -17.18 52.58
N PRO A 11 46.91 -17.06 52.82
CA PRO A 11 45.92 -17.65 51.92
C PRO A 11 45.80 -16.84 50.66
N LEU A 12 46.01 -17.50 49.56
CA LEU A 12 45.82 -16.95 48.20
C LEU A 12 44.30 -16.85 47.95
N LEU A 13 43.76 -15.63 48.04
CA LEU A 13 42.41 -15.32 47.59
C LEU A 13 42.41 -15.32 46.07
N ILE A 14 41.96 -16.42 45.47
CA ILE A 14 41.60 -16.49 44.04
C ILE A 14 40.20 -15.89 43.93
N ALA A 15 40.14 -14.61 43.63
CA ALA A 15 38.88 -13.97 43.20
C ALA A 15 38.59 -14.44 41.78
N GLY A 16 37.68 -15.43 41.69
CA GLY A 16 37.17 -15.91 40.40
C GLY A 16 36.32 -14.79 39.74
N LEU A 17 36.88 -14.17 38.73
CA LEU A 17 36.14 -13.25 37.83
C LEU A 17 35.24 -14.10 36.93
N LEU A 18 33.98 -14.30 37.37
CA LEU A 18 32.93 -14.83 36.52
C LEU A 18 32.57 -13.78 35.48
N ILE A 19 33.22 -13.85 34.31
CA ILE A 19 32.77 -13.10 33.11
C ILE A 19 31.47 -13.72 32.69
N PHE A 20 30.38 -13.07 33.00
CA PHE A 20 29.05 -13.34 32.45
C PHE A 20 29.08 -12.95 30.97
N LEU A 21 29.39 -13.92 30.10
CA LEU A 21 29.15 -13.79 28.66
C LEU A 21 27.64 -13.80 28.44
N ALA A 22 27.01 -12.66 28.55
CA ALA A 22 25.66 -12.48 28.02
C ALA A 22 25.72 -12.78 26.50
N PRO A 23 24.85 -13.66 25.98
CA PRO A 23 24.82 -13.88 24.55
C PRO A 23 24.44 -12.55 23.92
N LEU A 24 25.31 -11.96 23.09
CA LEU A 24 24.95 -10.92 22.15
C LEU A 24 23.90 -11.55 21.22
N SER A 25 22.64 -11.40 21.56
CA SER A 25 21.57 -11.62 20.61
C SER A 25 21.75 -10.56 19.53
N VAL A 26 22.40 -10.94 18.46
CA VAL A 26 22.42 -10.19 17.21
C VAL A 26 20.96 -10.10 16.80
N VAL A 27 20.33 -8.96 17.08
CA VAL A 27 19.03 -8.62 16.51
C VAL A 27 19.29 -8.46 15.01
N TYR A 28 19.17 -9.56 14.28
CA TYR A 28 19.00 -9.50 12.84
C TYR A 28 17.74 -8.69 12.64
N GLY A 29 17.90 -7.45 12.22
CA GLY A 29 16.79 -6.65 11.73
C GLY A 29 16.12 -7.47 10.63
N GLN A 30 14.89 -7.95 10.89
CA GLN A 30 14.09 -8.54 9.83
C GLN A 30 13.95 -7.46 8.78
N GLU A 31 14.54 -7.67 7.60
CA GLU A 31 14.23 -6.85 6.43
C GLU A 31 12.71 -6.83 6.30
N SER A 32 12.10 -5.66 6.48
CA SER A 32 10.65 -5.55 6.37
C SER A 32 10.28 -5.99 4.95
N LYS A 33 9.52 -7.06 4.84
CA LYS A 33 8.96 -7.49 3.56
C LYS A 33 8.26 -6.29 2.94
N LYS A 34 8.49 -6.05 1.66
CA LYS A 34 7.85 -4.97 0.91
C LYS A 34 6.88 -5.57 -0.11
N PRO A 35 5.76 -4.89 -0.40
CA PRO A 35 4.90 -5.29 -1.50
C PRO A 35 5.68 -5.24 -2.81
N LYS A 36 5.35 -6.15 -3.73
CA LYS A 36 5.95 -6.15 -5.05
C LYS A 36 5.26 -5.09 -5.91
N LYS A 37 6.02 -4.15 -6.46
CA LYS A 37 5.50 -3.16 -7.40
C LYS A 37 5.29 -3.78 -8.78
N ILE A 38 4.14 -3.51 -9.38
CA ILE A 38 3.77 -3.97 -10.72
C ILE A 38 3.02 -2.87 -11.47
N LEU A 39 2.98 -2.95 -12.79
CA LEU A 39 2.15 -2.10 -13.63
C LEU A 39 0.76 -2.71 -13.82
N CYS A 40 -0.23 -1.90 -14.24
CA CYS A 40 -1.58 -2.36 -14.55
C CYS A 40 -1.61 -3.53 -15.52
N VAL A 41 -0.78 -3.55 -16.53
CA VAL A 41 -0.71 -4.65 -17.51
C VAL A 41 -0.26 -5.96 -16.87
N GLU A 42 0.73 -5.91 -15.97
CA GLU A 42 1.18 -7.08 -15.20
C GLU A 42 0.12 -7.54 -14.20
N ALA A 43 -0.60 -6.59 -13.58
CA ALA A 43 -1.72 -6.86 -12.70
C ALA A 43 -2.83 -7.62 -13.45
N TYR A 44 -3.19 -7.14 -14.65
CA TYR A 44 -4.20 -7.78 -15.50
C TYR A 44 -3.78 -9.19 -15.93
N ASP A 45 -2.53 -9.38 -16.34
CA ASP A 45 -2.01 -10.69 -16.69
C ASP A 45 -2.10 -11.66 -15.51
N ARG A 46 -1.74 -11.22 -14.29
CA ARG A 46 -1.82 -12.04 -13.08
C ARG A 46 -3.26 -12.43 -12.74
N LEU A 47 -4.21 -11.51 -12.86
CA LEU A 47 -5.62 -11.78 -12.63
C LEU A 47 -6.18 -12.88 -13.55
N ASN A 48 -5.61 -13.00 -14.76
CA ASN A 48 -6.06 -13.98 -15.74
C ASN A 48 -5.26 -15.30 -15.74
N THR A 49 -4.06 -15.31 -15.13
CA THR A 49 -3.15 -16.46 -15.25
C THR A 49 -2.79 -17.11 -13.92
N VAL A 50 -2.95 -16.41 -12.80
CA VAL A 50 -2.55 -16.90 -11.48
C VAL A 50 -3.79 -17.17 -10.63
N PRO A 51 -4.03 -18.43 -10.20
CA PRO A 51 -5.16 -18.76 -9.33
C PRO A 51 -5.13 -17.97 -8.01
N ASP A 52 -6.28 -17.82 -7.37
CA ASP A 52 -6.46 -17.13 -6.08
C ASP A 52 -5.86 -15.71 -6.08
N THR A 53 -6.00 -15.01 -7.21
CA THR A 53 -5.57 -13.63 -7.40
C THR A 53 -6.78 -12.70 -7.41
N PHE A 54 -6.72 -11.66 -6.58
CA PHE A 54 -7.82 -10.72 -6.39
C PHE A 54 -7.33 -9.28 -6.54
N LEU A 55 -8.13 -8.45 -7.22
CA LEU A 55 -7.88 -7.02 -7.36
C LEU A 55 -8.68 -6.25 -6.31
N ILE A 56 -8.00 -5.45 -5.52
CA ILE A 56 -8.58 -4.63 -4.45
C ILE A 56 -8.38 -3.16 -4.80
N ASP A 57 -9.48 -2.48 -5.06
CA ASP A 57 -9.50 -1.04 -5.30
C ASP A 57 -9.64 -0.31 -3.96
N VAL A 58 -8.61 0.43 -3.57
CA VAL A 58 -8.56 1.14 -2.29
C VAL A 58 -8.96 2.61 -2.40
N ARG A 59 -9.55 3.00 -3.53
CA ARG A 59 -10.10 4.34 -3.73
C ARG A 59 -11.37 4.55 -2.91
N THR A 60 -11.85 5.77 -2.91
CA THR A 60 -13.12 6.11 -2.28
C THR A 60 -14.30 5.60 -3.10
N ARG A 61 -15.47 5.46 -2.48
CA ARG A 61 -16.73 5.10 -3.14
C ARG A 61 -17.07 6.05 -4.29
N ALA A 62 -16.84 7.34 -4.08
CA ALA A 62 -17.08 8.35 -5.11
C ALA A 62 -16.16 8.16 -6.32
N GLU A 63 -14.87 7.92 -6.11
CA GLU A 63 -13.96 7.62 -7.22
C GLU A 63 -14.39 6.35 -7.96
N TYR A 64 -14.68 5.28 -7.24
CA TYR A 64 -15.09 4.00 -7.82
C TYR A 64 -16.35 4.14 -8.69
N GLN A 65 -17.33 4.90 -8.21
CA GLN A 65 -18.60 5.15 -8.91
C GLN A 65 -18.46 6.10 -10.10
N TYR A 66 -17.79 7.25 -9.90
CA TYR A 66 -17.83 8.34 -10.88
C TYR A 66 -16.69 8.32 -11.89
N THR A 67 -15.54 7.76 -11.56
CA THR A 67 -14.46 7.59 -12.54
C THR A 67 -14.46 6.21 -13.18
N GLY A 68 -15.30 5.30 -12.69
CA GLY A 68 -15.31 3.89 -13.06
C GLY A 68 -14.29 3.07 -12.28
N HIS A 69 -14.25 1.75 -12.51
CA HIS A 69 -13.40 0.81 -11.80
C HIS A 69 -13.07 -0.40 -12.67
N PRO A 70 -11.97 -1.13 -12.37
CA PRO A 70 -11.67 -2.38 -13.05
C PRO A 70 -12.80 -3.41 -12.82
N ILE A 71 -13.11 -4.19 -13.84
CA ILE A 71 -14.12 -5.25 -13.71
C ILE A 71 -13.69 -6.25 -12.63
N ASN A 72 -14.64 -6.64 -11.77
CA ASN A 72 -14.44 -7.57 -10.65
C ASN A 72 -13.44 -7.08 -9.57
N ALA A 73 -13.10 -5.80 -9.51
CA ALA A 73 -12.32 -5.25 -8.42
C ALA A 73 -13.16 -5.13 -7.14
N TYR A 74 -12.63 -5.65 -6.04
CA TYR A 74 -13.21 -5.46 -4.71
C TYR A 74 -12.95 -4.05 -4.21
N LEU A 75 -13.99 -3.35 -3.78
CA LEU A 75 -13.85 -2.00 -3.22
C LEU A 75 -13.62 -2.06 -1.70
N PHE A 76 -12.40 -1.71 -1.28
CA PHE A 76 -12.03 -1.54 0.12
C PHE A 76 -11.36 -0.19 0.32
N PRO A 77 -12.12 0.88 0.57
CA PRO A 77 -11.54 2.21 0.73
C PRO A 77 -10.48 2.25 1.84
N TYR A 78 -9.26 2.68 1.49
CA TYR A 78 -8.18 2.85 2.46
C TYR A 78 -8.29 4.16 3.22
N MET A 79 -8.82 5.20 2.55
CA MET A 79 -9.07 6.52 3.12
C MET A 79 -10.43 7.05 2.69
N PHE A 80 -11.01 7.90 3.52
CA PHE A 80 -12.26 8.60 3.25
C PHE A 80 -12.03 10.11 3.15
N PHE A 81 -12.84 10.77 2.32
CA PHE A 81 -12.93 12.22 2.32
C PHE A 81 -13.56 12.71 3.61
N THR A 82 -13.06 13.83 4.10
CA THR A 82 -13.67 14.57 5.21
C THR A 82 -14.43 15.77 4.69
N ALA A 83 -15.34 16.31 5.50
CA ALA A 83 -16.02 17.58 5.20
C ALA A 83 -15.10 18.81 5.36
N LYS A 84 -13.82 18.59 5.71
CA LYS A 84 -12.86 19.66 5.93
C LYS A 84 -12.32 20.16 4.60
N LEU A 85 -12.68 21.39 4.27
CA LEU A 85 -12.06 22.12 3.15
C LEU A 85 -10.73 22.70 3.62
N ALA A 86 -9.67 22.42 2.91
CA ALA A 86 -8.34 22.96 3.18
C ALA A 86 -7.78 23.64 1.93
N LYS A 87 -6.94 24.62 2.15
CA LYS A 87 -6.15 25.25 1.09
C LYS A 87 -4.82 24.51 1.00
N THR A 88 -4.54 23.95 -0.17
CA THR A 88 -3.26 23.29 -0.49
C THR A 88 -2.67 24.06 -1.68
N ASP A 89 -1.55 24.71 -1.49
CA ASP A 89 -0.96 25.63 -2.46
C ASP A 89 -2.00 26.71 -2.91
N ASP A 90 -2.33 26.72 -4.19
CA ASP A 90 -3.30 27.67 -4.77
C ASP A 90 -4.71 27.11 -4.93
N LYS A 91 -5.01 25.95 -4.32
CA LYS A 91 -6.29 25.28 -4.48
C LYS A 91 -7.00 25.07 -3.15
N TYR A 92 -8.33 25.05 -3.22
CA TYR A 92 -9.14 24.54 -2.14
C TYR A 92 -9.61 23.12 -2.50
N GLU A 93 -9.43 22.20 -1.57
CA GLU A 93 -9.87 20.81 -1.76
C GLU A 93 -10.38 20.20 -0.45
N TYR A 94 -11.33 19.29 -0.56
CA TYR A 94 -11.73 18.45 0.56
C TYR A 94 -10.62 17.42 0.85
N GLN A 95 -10.28 17.30 2.13
CA GLN A 95 -9.17 16.44 2.51
C GLN A 95 -9.55 14.97 2.50
N LEU A 96 -8.74 14.18 1.82
CA LEU A 96 -8.75 12.73 1.85
C LEU A 96 -7.78 12.27 2.96
N SER A 97 -8.24 12.33 4.21
CA SER A 97 -7.33 12.17 5.36
C SER A 97 -7.84 11.22 6.46
N GLN A 98 -9.08 10.79 6.37
CA GLN A 98 -9.62 9.84 7.35
C GLN A 98 -9.26 8.42 6.94
N LYS A 99 -8.29 7.81 7.62
CA LYS A 99 -7.91 6.42 7.38
C LYS A 99 -9.04 5.46 7.78
N ASN A 100 -9.26 4.43 6.98
CA ASN A 100 -10.13 3.33 7.33
C ASN A 100 -9.46 2.46 8.41
N LYS A 101 -9.99 2.47 9.62
CA LYS A 101 -9.43 1.72 10.76
C LYS A 101 -9.69 0.22 10.65
N ASP A 102 -10.74 -0.16 9.95
CA ASP A 102 -11.20 -1.54 9.83
C ASP A 102 -10.63 -2.24 8.57
N PHE A 103 -9.76 -1.55 7.82
CA PHE A 103 -9.24 -2.01 6.52
C PHE A 103 -8.67 -3.43 6.55
N ILE A 104 -7.76 -3.70 7.49
CA ILE A 104 -7.12 -5.03 7.62
C ILE A 104 -8.10 -6.08 8.11
N GLU A 105 -8.94 -5.74 9.08
CA GLU A 105 -9.93 -6.66 9.63
C GLU A 105 -10.93 -7.10 8.55
N GLU A 106 -11.48 -6.16 7.80
CA GLU A 106 -12.49 -6.44 6.77
C GLU A 106 -11.90 -7.24 5.60
N ILE A 107 -10.68 -6.93 5.16
CA ILE A 107 -9.97 -7.74 4.16
C ILE A 107 -9.78 -9.18 4.66
N GLY A 108 -9.41 -9.34 5.94
CA GLY A 108 -9.20 -10.65 6.56
C GLY A 108 -10.46 -11.53 6.66
N LYS A 109 -11.65 -10.95 6.57
CA LYS A 109 -12.92 -11.72 6.52
C LYS A 109 -13.16 -12.39 5.16
N ILE A 110 -12.51 -11.89 4.10
CA ILE A 110 -12.74 -12.33 2.71
C ILE A 110 -11.54 -13.08 2.15
N PHE A 111 -10.32 -12.61 2.41
CA PHE A 111 -9.11 -13.11 1.78
C PHE A 111 -8.18 -13.80 2.78
N LYS A 112 -7.57 -14.89 2.33
CA LYS A 112 -6.56 -15.62 3.09
C LYS A 112 -5.21 -14.92 3.00
N LYS A 113 -4.34 -15.12 3.98
CA LYS A 113 -2.97 -14.58 3.98
C LYS A 113 -2.10 -15.09 2.80
N THR A 114 -2.48 -16.24 2.24
CA THR A 114 -1.78 -16.89 1.12
C THR A 114 -2.30 -16.47 -0.25
N ASP A 115 -3.41 -15.73 -0.33
CA ASP A 115 -3.97 -15.25 -1.58
C ASP A 115 -3.07 -14.19 -2.21
N HIS A 116 -3.16 -14.04 -3.53
CA HIS A 116 -2.48 -13.00 -4.28
C HIS A 116 -3.33 -11.74 -4.29
N LEU A 117 -2.96 -10.74 -3.51
CA LEU A 117 -3.70 -9.48 -3.41
C LEU A 117 -3.02 -8.40 -4.24
N ILE A 118 -3.70 -7.92 -5.26
CA ILE A 118 -3.26 -6.81 -6.11
C ILE A 118 -4.02 -5.56 -5.68
N ILE A 119 -3.29 -4.54 -5.25
CA ILE A 119 -3.85 -3.34 -4.66
C ILE A 119 -3.72 -2.20 -5.67
N ILE A 120 -4.86 -1.58 -6.01
CA ILE A 120 -4.90 -0.46 -6.94
C ILE A 120 -5.52 0.76 -6.28
N SER A 121 -4.97 1.93 -6.58
CA SER A 121 -5.53 3.23 -6.22
C SER A 121 -5.62 4.14 -7.43
N ARG A 122 -5.86 5.44 -7.24
CA ARG A 122 -5.96 6.39 -8.34
C ARG A 122 -4.66 6.48 -9.16
N ASP A 123 -3.51 6.56 -8.46
CA ASP A 123 -2.21 6.90 -9.03
C ASP A 123 -1.02 6.16 -8.38
N GLY A 124 -1.29 5.07 -7.65
CA GLY A 124 -0.27 4.30 -6.95
C GLY A 124 0.03 4.77 -5.52
N THR A 125 -0.32 5.99 -5.13
CA THR A 125 0.06 6.55 -3.82
C THR A 125 -0.60 5.82 -2.65
N ARG A 126 -1.93 5.65 -2.67
CA ARG A 126 -2.68 4.97 -1.60
C ARG A 126 -2.48 3.47 -1.62
N SER A 127 -2.36 2.87 -2.81
CA SER A 127 -2.11 1.43 -2.95
C SER A 127 -0.77 1.02 -2.35
N ALA A 128 0.27 1.84 -2.49
CA ALA A 128 1.57 1.59 -1.85
C ALA A 128 1.46 1.52 -0.32
N LEU A 129 0.70 2.44 0.31
CA LEU A 129 0.47 2.45 1.76
C LEU A 129 -0.38 1.26 2.20
N ALA A 130 -1.47 1.00 1.50
CA ALA A 130 -2.38 -0.11 1.81
C ALA A 130 -1.70 -1.47 1.63
N ALA A 131 -0.91 -1.63 0.57
CA ALA A 131 -0.16 -2.85 0.30
C ALA A 131 0.91 -3.10 1.38
N GLN A 132 1.63 -2.06 1.84
CA GLN A 132 2.59 -2.21 2.92
C GLN A 132 1.90 -2.65 4.21
N GLU A 133 0.76 -2.06 4.56
CA GLU A 133 0.00 -2.44 5.75
C GLU A 133 -0.50 -3.89 5.70
N LEU A 134 -0.87 -4.39 4.52
CA LEU A 134 -1.23 -5.80 4.33
C LEU A 134 -0.02 -6.73 4.52
N VAL A 135 1.16 -6.36 4.01
CA VAL A 135 2.41 -7.10 4.25
C VAL A 135 2.74 -7.14 5.73
N ASP A 136 2.64 -6.01 6.42
CA ASP A 136 2.89 -5.90 7.87
C ASP A 136 1.87 -6.72 8.68
N ALA A 137 0.64 -6.86 8.17
CA ALA A 137 -0.39 -7.72 8.72
C ALA A 137 -0.21 -9.22 8.38
N GLY A 138 0.86 -9.59 7.66
CA GLY A 138 1.24 -10.97 7.38
C GLY A 138 0.65 -11.57 6.10
N TYR A 139 0.16 -10.77 5.16
CA TYR A 139 -0.15 -11.24 3.81
C TYR A 139 1.13 -11.50 3.03
N GLU A 140 1.21 -12.66 2.38
CA GLU A 140 2.48 -13.16 1.81
C GLU A 140 2.74 -12.65 0.39
N LYS A 141 1.67 -12.42 -0.37
CA LYS A 141 1.70 -12.16 -1.81
C LYS A 141 0.92 -10.90 -2.16
N VAL A 142 1.50 -9.75 -1.80
CA VAL A 142 0.88 -8.44 -2.01
C VAL A 142 1.60 -7.69 -3.11
N TYR A 143 0.82 -7.14 -4.03
CA TYR A 143 1.30 -6.38 -5.19
C TYR A 143 0.70 -4.98 -5.19
N ASP A 144 1.53 -3.97 -5.36
CA ASP A 144 1.15 -2.56 -5.49
C ASP A 144 1.15 -2.16 -6.96
N VAL A 145 0.00 -1.71 -7.46
CA VAL A 145 -0.14 -1.20 -8.83
C VAL A 145 0.29 0.26 -8.85
N GLU A 146 1.56 0.49 -9.22
CA GLU A 146 2.20 1.80 -9.08
C GLU A 146 1.68 2.86 -10.06
N ASP A 147 1.14 2.48 -11.21
CA ASP A 147 0.53 3.39 -12.18
C ASP A 147 -0.97 3.62 -11.97
N GLY A 148 -1.62 2.88 -11.06
CA GLY A 148 -2.99 3.10 -10.60
C GLY A 148 -4.08 3.02 -11.67
N PHE A 149 -5.31 3.43 -11.31
CA PHE A 149 -6.45 3.38 -12.23
C PHE A 149 -6.47 4.52 -13.24
N GLU A 150 -6.26 5.75 -12.76
CA GLU A 150 -6.24 6.96 -13.61
C GLU A 150 -4.83 7.35 -14.07
N GLY A 151 -3.81 6.83 -13.41
CA GLY A 151 -2.41 7.11 -13.66
C GLY A 151 -1.84 8.28 -12.85
N PRO A 152 -0.51 8.39 -12.81
CA PRO A 152 0.18 9.48 -12.15
C PRO A 152 -0.07 10.81 -12.86
N GLU A 153 0.12 11.90 -12.13
CA GLU A 153 0.00 13.23 -12.72
C GLU A 153 1.03 13.43 -13.84
N PHE A 154 0.65 14.26 -14.80
CA PHE A 154 1.57 14.64 -15.86
C PHE A 154 2.78 15.35 -15.25
N PRO A 155 4.02 15.06 -15.70
CA PRO A 155 5.22 15.64 -15.09
C PRO A 155 5.14 17.16 -15.01
N ASN A 156 5.49 17.70 -13.87
CA ASN A 156 5.69 19.13 -13.70
C ASN A 156 7.19 19.39 -13.70
N PHE A 157 7.68 20.09 -14.73
CA PHE A 157 9.08 20.48 -14.83
C PHE A 157 9.26 21.85 -14.17
N GLU A 158 10.40 22.09 -13.55
CA GLU A 158 10.74 23.42 -12.97
C GLU A 158 10.80 24.50 -14.08
N ASP A 159 11.27 24.15 -15.27
CA ASP A 159 11.23 25.02 -16.45
C ASP A 159 9.81 25.15 -17.00
N ALA A 160 9.24 26.35 -16.87
CA ALA A 160 7.91 26.66 -17.34
C ALA A 160 7.74 26.50 -18.87
N ASN A 161 8.77 26.77 -19.67
CA ASN A 161 8.74 26.61 -21.13
C ASN A 161 8.72 25.12 -21.49
N LYS A 162 9.50 24.32 -20.79
CA LYS A 162 9.50 22.86 -20.94
C LYS A 162 8.16 22.26 -20.58
N ASN A 163 7.55 22.71 -19.50
CA ASN A 163 6.19 22.33 -19.11
C ASN A 163 5.17 22.68 -20.21
N LYS A 164 5.20 23.91 -20.69
CA LYS A 164 4.31 24.36 -21.75
C LYS A 164 4.48 23.54 -23.02
N TYR A 165 5.72 23.31 -23.44
CA TYR A 165 6.02 22.53 -24.63
C TYR A 165 5.48 21.10 -24.55
N TYR A 166 5.80 20.34 -23.50
CA TYR A 166 5.35 18.96 -23.39
C TYR A 166 3.85 18.81 -23.17
N ARG A 167 3.21 19.74 -22.48
CA ARG A 167 1.74 19.78 -22.36
C ARG A 167 1.07 20.07 -23.70
N GLN A 168 1.65 20.96 -24.51
CA GLN A 168 1.16 21.24 -25.84
C GLN A 168 1.35 20.06 -26.80
N LEU A 169 2.51 19.40 -26.73
CA LEU A 169 2.81 18.20 -27.51
C LEU A 169 1.85 17.06 -27.16
N ALA A 170 1.59 16.81 -25.88
CA ALA A 170 0.63 15.82 -25.42
C ALA A 170 -0.79 16.11 -25.94
N ARG A 171 -1.20 17.37 -25.94
CA ARG A 171 -2.50 17.80 -26.49
C ARG A 171 -2.57 17.53 -27.99
N GLN A 172 -1.54 17.89 -28.76
CA GLN A 172 -1.48 17.69 -30.20
C GLN A 172 -1.56 16.21 -30.57
N ASN A 173 -0.89 15.36 -29.80
CA ASN A 173 -0.90 13.91 -29.99
C ASN A 173 -2.10 13.22 -29.34
N LYS A 174 -3.08 13.98 -28.84
CA LYS A 174 -4.30 13.45 -28.22
C LYS A 174 -4.00 12.43 -27.12
N VAL A 175 -2.93 12.66 -26.33
CA VAL A 175 -2.59 11.80 -25.21
C VAL A 175 -3.75 11.75 -24.24
N GLN A 176 -4.29 10.56 -24.01
CA GLN A 176 -5.40 10.35 -23.09
C GLN A 176 -5.00 10.81 -21.67
N GLY A 177 -5.94 11.42 -20.96
CA GLY A 177 -5.70 11.94 -19.61
C GLY A 177 -5.00 13.29 -19.55
N PHE A 178 -4.66 13.91 -20.68
CA PHE A 178 -4.02 15.23 -20.68
C PHE A 178 -4.79 16.28 -19.88
N GLN A 179 -6.11 16.34 -20.04
CA GLN A 179 -6.97 17.29 -19.32
C GLN A 179 -7.11 16.97 -17.83
N HIS A 180 -6.99 15.70 -17.48
CA HIS A 180 -7.02 15.20 -16.11
C HIS A 180 -5.63 15.09 -15.49
N ARG A 181 -4.58 15.53 -16.16
CA ARG A 181 -3.17 15.43 -15.75
C ARG A 181 -2.69 14.00 -15.56
N ARG A 182 -3.34 13.02 -16.18
CA ARG A 182 -3.05 11.61 -16.02
C ARG A 182 -2.36 11.05 -17.26
N ARG A 183 -1.50 10.10 -17.03
CA ARG A 183 -0.85 9.27 -18.04
C ARG A 183 -0.62 7.90 -17.45
N TYR A 184 -0.62 6.87 -18.26
CA TYR A 184 -0.61 5.48 -17.81
C TYR A 184 -1.85 5.16 -16.96
N GLY A 185 -1.81 4.05 -16.25
CA GLY A 185 -2.93 3.60 -15.45
C GLY A 185 -3.89 2.69 -16.22
N TRP A 186 -4.80 2.07 -15.51
CA TRP A 186 -5.69 1.03 -16.03
C TRP A 186 -6.50 1.47 -17.24
N GLN A 187 -7.10 2.66 -17.17
CA GLN A 187 -7.89 3.21 -18.27
C GLN A 187 -7.04 3.57 -19.49
N TRP A 188 -5.84 4.10 -19.26
CA TRP A 188 -4.93 4.50 -20.33
C TRP A 188 -4.43 3.30 -21.14
N TRP A 189 -4.16 2.18 -20.48
CA TRP A 189 -3.78 0.92 -21.11
C TRP A 189 -4.93 0.25 -21.87
N GLY A 190 -6.18 0.75 -21.74
CA GLY A 190 -7.36 0.16 -22.35
C GLY A 190 -7.78 -1.16 -21.73
N LEU A 191 -7.39 -1.43 -20.50
CA LEU A 191 -7.77 -2.62 -19.77
C LEU A 191 -9.27 -2.58 -19.40
N PRO A 192 -9.94 -3.73 -19.23
CA PRO A 192 -11.39 -3.77 -18.98
C PRO A 192 -11.81 -3.05 -17.71
N TRP A 193 -12.74 -2.12 -17.82
CA TRP A 193 -13.31 -1.37 -16.70
C TRP A 193 -14.79 -1.03 -16.94
N THR A 194 -15.50 -0.61 -15.89
CA THR A 194 -16.94 -0.34 -15.94
C THR A 194 -17.36 0.74 -14.94
N TYR A 195 -18.57 1.28 -15.12
CA TYR A 195 -19.29 2.08 -14.13
C TYR A 195 -20.34 1.27 -13.35
N ASN A 196 -20.60 0.02 -13.78
CA ASN A 196 -21.65 -0.81 -13.18
C ASN A 196 -21.13 -1.40 -11.87
N ILE A 197 -21.73 -0.99 -10.76
CA ILE A 197 -21.41 -1.49 -9.44
C ILE A 197 -22.08 -2.85 -9.22
N ASP A 198 -21.28 -3.87 -8.93
CA ASP A 198 -21.78 -5.17 -8.49
C ASP A 198 -21.62 -5.25 -6.95
N PRO A 199 -22.73 -5.37 -6.18
CA PRO A 199 -22.68 -5.45 -4.72
C PRO A 199 -21.81 -6.57 -4.18
N LYS A 200 -21.54 -7.60 -4.95
CA LYS A 200 -20.66 -8.72 -4.59
C LYS A 200 -19.23 -8.27 -4.26
N TYR A 201 -18.79 -7.19 -4.88
CA TYR A 201 -17.42 -6.67 -4.73
C TYR A 201 -17.33 -5.45 -3.83
N MET A 202 -18.41 -5.07 -3.14
CA MET A 202 -18.43 -3.88 -2.30
C MET A 202 -17.86 -4.14 -0.92
N TYR A 203 -17.23 -3.10 -0.37
CA TYR A 203 -16.76 -3.12 1.02
C TYR A 203 -17.93 -3.35 1.98
N PRO A 204 -17.84 -4.33 2.90
CA PRO A 204 -18.85 -4.53 3.93
C PRO A 204 -18.76 -3.43 4.97
N PRO A 205 -19.43 -2.48 5.20
CA PRO A 205 -20.82 -2.25 5.48
C PRO A 205 -21.65 -1.64 4.32
N ASP A 206 -21.06 -1.44 3.16
CA ASP A 206 -21.80 -0.93 2.01
C ASP A 206 -22.63 -2.00 1.29
N LEU A 207 -22.36 -3.27 1.56
CA LEU A 207 -23.25 -4.32 1.13
C LEU A 207 -24.62 -4.09 1.73
N PRO A 208 -25.69 -4.01 0.93
CA PRO A 208 -27.03 -3.93 1.46
C PRO A 208 -27.18 -5.08 2.44
N LYS A 209 -27.47 -4.77 3.71
CA LYS A 209 -27.97 -5.76 4.64
C LYS A 209 -29.11 -6.41 3.88
N THR A 210 -28.98 -7.67 3.50
CA THR A 210 -30.02 -8.41 2.81
C THR A 210 -31.30 -8.17 3.59
N SER A 211 -32.09 -7.20 3.13
CA SER A 211 -33.46 -7.11 3.54
C SER A 211 -34.05 -8.41 3.03
N THR A 212 -34.28 -9.35 3.91
CA THR A 212 -35.16 -10.47 3.69
C THR A 212 -36.37 -9.89 2.97
N VAL A 213 -36.40 -10.06 1.66
CA VAL A 213 -37.62 -9.84 0.89
C VAL A 213 -38.56 -10.91 1.43
N GLN A 214 -39.48 -10.47 2.26
CA GLN A 214 -40.65 -11.26 2.66
C GLN A 214 -41.58 -11.36 1.46
#